data_a8927836224385d18918b7eab582a70e
#
_entry.id   a8927836224385d18918b7eab582a70e
#
_cell.length_a   1.000
_cell.length_b   1.000
_cell.length_c   1.000
_cell.angle_alpha   90.00
_cell.angle_beta   90.00
_cell.angle_gamma   90.00
#
_symmetry.space_group_name_H-M   'P 1'
#
loop_
_entity.id
_entity.type
_entity.pdbx_description
1 polymer ?
#
loop_
_entity_poly.entity_id
_entity_poly.type
_entity_poly.pdbx_seq_one_letter_code
_entity_poly.pdbx_strand_id
1 'polypeptide(L)'
;RQYLASDVAETNFKNGVKPNVIEIMSESFADFRVFSKELEELGYTGLDSYYAGLDKAASMGTEGKFIVPTYASYTVRTEFEMLFGLPVKSLNDPNMPQRMLLDRQQPTIPSYYKSWGYTTAYVHPFQSSFYSRKRIYSNFRFDTMIFEDDFTVPVTTYGEYIDDNVVYDQIESLIASSSEPLYLHATTMQNHQPYSDGDSDDEFLNYLSRIQHSADGLAEMLEHLSEANEPTIVLFIGDHFPSLRGDNGIYNQLNITSENCSDLYEQHYILWNN
;
A
#
# COMPACT_ATOMS: atom_id res chain seq x y z
N ARG A 1 25.34 -8.36 -0.05
CA ARG A 1 24.21 -8.58 0.87
C ARG A 1 23.74 -10.00 0.70
N GLN A 2 23.83 -10.81 1.74
CA GLN A 2 23.25 -12.15 1.76
C GLN A 2 21.75 -11.99 2.00
N TYR A 3 20.93 -12.29 1.00
CA TYR A 3 19.51 -12.51 1.22
C TYR A 3 19.41 -13.91 1.86
N LEU A 4 18.96 -13.96 3.09
CA LEU A 4 18.61 -15.22 3.75
C LEU A 4 17.24 -15.64 3.20
N ALA A 5 17.25 -16.44 2.13
CA ALA A 5 16.05 -17.15 1.74
C ALA A 5 15.71 -18.18 2.85
N SER A 6 14.44 -18.31 3.21
CA SER A 6 14.01 -19.42 4.07
C SER A 6 14.26 -20.74 3.34
N ASP A 7 14.48 -21.82 4.09
CA ASP A 7 14.70 -23.17 3.51
C ASP A 7 13.53 -23.58 2.59
N VAL A 8 12.31 -23.10 2.90
CA VAL A 8 11.11 -23.34 2.09
C VAL A 8 11.19 -22.57 0.76
N ALA A 9 11.55 -21.28 0.79
CA ALA A 9 11.69 -20.47 -0.42
C ALA A 9 12.80 -21.03 -1.34
N GLU A 10 13.93 -21.46 -0.78
CA GLU A 10 15.00 -22.10 -1.56
C GLU A 10 14.55 -23.43 -2.19
N THR A 11 13.76 -24.22 -1.46
CA THR A 11 13.20 -25.48 -1.96
C THR A 11 12.20 -25.22 -3.08
N ASN A 12 11.29 -24.27 -2.93
CA ASN A 12 10.32 -23.90 -3.95
C ASN A 12 11.00 -23.39 -5.22
N PHE A 13 12.01 -22.54 -5.09
CA PHE A 13 12.81 -22.07 -6.22
C PHE A 13 13.48 -23.23 -6.99
N LYS A 14 14.09 -24.18 -6.28
CA LYS A 14 14.70 -25.37 -6.87
C LYS A 14 13.69 -26.27 -7.60
N ASN A 15 12.46 -26.31 -7.11
CA ASN A 15 11.36 -27.07 -7.72
C ASN A 15 10.66 -26.30 -8.87
N GLY A 16 11.09 -25.08 -9.15
CA GLY A 16 10.48 -24.24 -10.20
C GLY A 16 9.09 -23.69 -9.84
N VAL A 17 8.75 -23.66 -8.55
CA VAL A 17 7.49 -23.07 -8.06
C VAL A 17 7.55 -21.55 -8.28
N LYS A 18 6.48 -21.03 -8.88
CA LYS A 18 6.28 -19.59 -9.07
C LYS A 18 5.21 -19.11 -8.09
N PRO A 19 5.56 -18.41 -7.00
CA PRO A 19 4.56 -17.89 -6.06
C PRO A 19 3.73 -16.77 -6.71
N ASN A 20 2.54 -16.55 -6.21
CA ASN A 20 1.85 -15.29 -6.43
C ASN A 20 2.69 -14.15 -5.81
N VAL A 21 2.68 -12.98 -6.43
CA VAL A 21 3.39 -11.79 -5.95
C VAL A 21 2.40 -10.65 -5.85
N ILE A 22 2.11 -10.25 -4.64
CA ILE A 22 1.10 -9.26 -4.31
C ILE A 22 1.79 -8.03 -3.70
N GLU A 23 1.65 -6.89 -4.33
CA GLU A 23 2.11 -5.60 -3.84
C GLU A 23 0.91 -4.78 -3.40
N ILE A 24 0.85 -4.41 -2.13
CA ILE A 24 -0.20 -3.58 -1.55
C ILE A 24 0.42 -2.27 -1.12
N MET A 25 0.03 -1.21 -1.79
CA MET A 25 0.36 0.16 -1.41
C MET A 25 -0.86 0.78 -0.74
N SER A 26 -0.80 0.94 0.58
CA SER A 26 -1.89 1.49 1.37
C SER A 26 -1.82 3.01 1.38
N GLU A 27 -2.89 3.65 0.90
CA GLU A 27 -3.07 5.10 0.84
C GLU A 27 -2.86 5.73 2.22
N SER A 28 -2.02 6.76 2.29
CA SER A 28 -1.76 7.56 3.49
C SER A 28 -1.44 6.75 4.76
N PHE A 29 -1.02 5.49 4.63
CA PHE A 29 -0.71 4.62 5.75
C PHE A 29 0.67 4.95 6.31
N ALA A 30 0.72 5.46 7.55
CA ALA A 30 1.97 5.82 8.21
C ALA A 30 1.97 5.46 9.70
N ASP A 31 3.12 5.08 10.21
CA ASP A 31 3.31 4.77 11.62
C ASP A 31 3.76 6.03 12.39
N PHE A 32 2.82 6.67 13.07
CA PHE A 32 3.08 7.86 13.88
C PHE A 32 3.80 7.58 15.19
N ARG A 33 4.09 6.31 15.51
CA ARG A 33 4.89 5.98 16.72
C ARG A 33 6.32 6.52 16.65
N VAL A 34 6.79 6.91 15.46
CA VAL A 34 8.04 7.69 15.32
C VAL A 34 8.02 8.99 16.11
N PHE A 35 6.83 9.53 16.40
CA PHE A 35 6.61 10.75 17.20
C PHE A 35 5.96 10.45 18.55
N SER A 36 6.03 9.22 19.07
CA SER A 36 5.31 8.78 20.29
C SER A 36 5.50 9.71 21.47
N LYS A 37 6.73 10.14 21.70
CA LYS A 37 7.06 11.01 22.85
C LYS A 37 6.38 12.38 22.74
N GLU A 38 6.47 13.00 21.58
CA GLU A 38 5.88 14.32 21.31
C GLU A 38 4.36 14.24 21.34
N LEU A 39 3.79 13.15 20.83
CA LEU A 39 2.35 12.89 20.82
C LEU A 39 1.82 12.66 22.26
N GLU A 40 2.55 11.94 23.10
CA GLU A 40 2.20 11.78 24.52
C GLU A 40 2.20 13.13 25.26
N GLU A 41 3.18 14.01 24.99
CA GLU A 41 3.25 15.37 25.56
C GLU A 41 2.04 16.24 25.11
N LEU A 42 1.46 15.97 23.94
CA LEU A 42 0.24 16.59 23.42
C LEU A 42 -1.05 15.95 23.96
N GLY A 43 -0.95 14.82 24.69
CA GLY A 43 -2.10 14.10 25.26
C GLY A 43 -2.58 12.91 24.45
N TYR A 44 -1.97 12.58 23.30
CA TYR A 44 -2.28 11.38 22.53
C TYR A 44 -1.56 10.17 23.15
N THR A 45 -2.33 9.34 23.83
CA THR A 45 -1.81 8.15 24.53
C THR A 45 -2.36 6.86 23.92
N GLY A 46 -1.67 5.75 24.14
CA GLY A 46 -2.14 4.43 23.70
C GLY A 46 -2.02 4.20 22.18
N LEU A 47 -1.07 4.88 21.51
CA LEU A 47 -0.83 4.74 20.08
C LEU A 47 -0.65 3.30 19.62
N ASP A 48 0.01 2.46 20.42
CA ASP A 48 0.26 1.05 20.10
C ASP A 48 -1.04 0.27 19.81
N SER A 49 -2.16 0.67 20.42
CA SER A 49 -3.44 0.02 20.17
C SER A 49 -3.94 0.20 18.75
N TYR A 50 -3.64 1.32 18.12
CA TYR A 50 -4.01 1.60 16.72
C TYR A 50 -3.13 0.82 15.71
N TYR A 51 -1.97 0.36 16.15
CA TYR A 51 -1.02 -0.37 15.31
C TYR A 51 -0.92 -1.86 15.67
N ALA A 52 -1.79 -2.38 16.54
CA ALA A 52 -1.75 -3.78 16.96
C ALA A 52 -1.88 -4.77 15.78
N GLY A 53 -2.74 -4.47 14.80
CA GLY A 53 -2.86 -5.24 13.56
C GLY A 53 -1.59 -5.19 12.71
N LEU A 54 -0.94 -4.02 12.62
CA LEU A 54 0.34 -3.86 11.90
C LEU A 54 1.44 -4.68 12.57
N ASP A 55 1.55 -4.62 13.91
CA ASP A 55 2.54 -5.38 14.66
C ASP A 55 2.30 -6.90 14.52
N LYS A 56 1.02 -7.31 14.49
CA LYS A 56 0.64 -8.70 14.22
C LYS A 56 1.06 -9.13 12.82
N ALA A 57 0.79 -8.34 11.79
CA ALA A 57 1.22 -8.60 10.42
C ALA A 57 2.75 -8.66 10.30
N ALA A 58 3.47 -7.72 10.93
CA ALA A 58 4.93 -7.69 10.97
C ALA A 58 5.52 -8.94 11.64
N SER A 59 4.88 -9.44 12.71
CA SER A 59 5.31 -10.66 13.41
C SER A 59 5.23 -11.93 12.56
N MET A 60 4.42 -11.92 11.50
CA MET A 60 4.27 -13.04 10.56
C MET A 60 5.28 -13.00 9.41
N GLY A 61 6.01 -11.89 9.23
CA GLY A 61 6.90 -11.67 8.10
C GLY A 61 8.24 -11.05 8.47
N THR A 62 8.76 -10.26 7.57
CA THR A 62 9.95 -9.43 7.75
C THR A 62 9.57 -7.97 7.56
N GLU A 63 9.89 -7.14 8.52
CA GLU A 63 9.66 -5.70 8.43
C GLU A 63 10.95 -4.92 8.18
N GLY A 64 10.81 -3.71 7.68
CA GLY A 64 11.92 -2.76 7.52
C GLY A 64 11.41 -1.40 7.11
N LYS A 65 12.35 -0.52 6.78
CA LYS A 65 12.06 0.87 6.43
C LYS A 65 12.60 1.23 5.06
N PHE A 66 11.94 2.18 4.41
CA PHE A 66 12.36 2.73 3.12
C PHE A 66 11.95 4.20 3.01
N ILE A 67 12.48 4.89 2.01
CA ILE A 67 12.19 6.31 1.79
C ILE A 67 11.25 6.45 0.61
N VAL A 68 10.18 7.20 0.81
CA VAL A 68 9.20 7.56 -0.23
C VAL A 68 9.48 8.95 -0.79
N PRO A 69 9.10 9.23 -2.05
CA PRO A 69 9.42 10.50 -2.71
C PRO A 69 8.52 11.67 -2.32
N THR A 70 7.56 11.46 -1.42
CA THR A 70 6.54 12.46 -1.08
C THR A 70 5.96 12.25 0.31
N TYR A 71 5.32 13.28 0.86
CA TYR A 71 4.43 13.17 2.01
C TYR A 71 3.19 14.03 1.80
N ALA A 72 2.09 13.69 2.45
CA ALA A 72 0.81 14.39 2.46
C ALA A 72 0.09 14.52 1.10
N SER A 73 0.62 13.97 0.02
CA SER A 73 -0.05 13.92 -1.29
C SER A 73 0.81 13.23 -2.35
N TYR A 74 0.24 13.09 -3.56
CA TYR A 74 0.90 12.53 -4.74
C TYR A 74 1.26 11.04 -4.61
N THR A 75 0.32 10.22 -4.16
CA THR A 75 0.35 8.74 -4.18
C THR A 75 1.03 8.17 -5.42
N VAL A 76 0.75 8.76 -6.59
CA VAL A 76 1.31 8.34 -7.88
C VAL A 76 2.83 8.43 -7.99
N ARG A 77 3.52 9.14 -7.09
CA ARG A 77 4.99 9.17 -7.07
C ARG A 77 5.55 7.87 -6.50
N THR A 78 5.05 7.43 -5.34
CA THR A 78 5.44 6.16 -4.74
C THR A 78 5.01 5.00 -5.63
N GLU A 79 3.78 5.05 -6.16
CA GLU A 79 3.26 4.08 -7.12
C GLU A 79 4.14 3.95 -8.38
N PHE A 80 4.66 5.08 -8.90
CA PHE A 80 5.61 5.06 -10.01
C PHE A 80 6.91 4.34 -9.63
N GLU A 81 7.50 4.66 -8.47
CA GLU A 81 8.74 4.02 -8.02
C GLU A 81 8.57 2.51 -7.86
N MET A 82 7.42 2.05 -7.35
CA MET A 82 7.09 0.63 -7.26
C MET A 82 6.96 -0.02 -8.64
N LEU A 83 6.18 0.58 -9.54
CA LEU A 83 5.88 -0.02 -10.85
C LEU A 83 7.05 0.02 -11.84
N PHE A 84 8.03 0.90 -11.64
CA PHE A 84 9.18 1.06 -12.54
C PHE A 84 10.53 0.70 -11.92
N GLY A 85 10.65 0.66 -10.60
CA GLY A 85 11.92 0.51 -9.90
C GLY A 85 12.89 1.67 -10.13
N LEU A 86 12.38 2.87 -10.42
CA LEU A 86 13.15 4.07 -10.76
C LEU A 86 12.75 5.25 -9.86
N PRO A 87 13.71 6.02 -9.34
CA PRO A 87 13.41 7.14 -8.48
C PRO A 87 12.78 8.32 -9.27
N VAL A 88 11.67 8.83 -8.78
CA VAL A 88 10.92 9.97 -9.36
C VAL A 88 11.79 11.22 -9.50
N LYS A 89 12.70 11.46 -8.55
CA LYS A 89 13.63 12.62 -8.59
C LYS A 89 14.51 12.68 -9.83
N SER A 90 14.61 11.58 -10.58
CA SER A 90 15.37 11.51 -11.84
C SER A 90 14.56 11.98 -13.05
N LEU A 91 13.28 12.30 -12.86
CA LEU A 91 12.36 12.69 -13.92
C LEU A 91 12.25 14.22 -14.04
N ASN A 92 11.95 14.69 -15.26
CA ASN A 92 11.74 16.12 -15.52
C ASN A 92 10.44 16.67 -14.92
N ASP A 93 9.41 15.81 -14.74
CA ASP A 93 8.16 16.13 -14.06
C ASP A 93 7.93 15.13 -12.93
N PRO A 94 8.41 15.40 -11.72
CA PRO A 94 8.25 14.51 -10.59
C PRO A 94 6.83 14.51 -10.01
N ASN A 95 5.98 15.49 -10.33
CA ASN A 95 4.66 15.62 -9.70
C ASN A 95 3.69 14.54 -10.18
N MET A 96 3.69 14.28 -11.48
CA MET A 96 2.84 13.26 -12.07
C MET A 96 3.62 12.47 -13.12
N PRO A 97 4.54 11.61 -12.69
CA PRO A 97 5.48 10.94 -13.58
C PRO A 97 4.78 10.10 -14.64
N GLN A 98 3.62 9.52 -14.33
CA GLN A 98 2.84 8.71 -15.27
C GLN A 98 2.34 9.48 -16.48
N ARG A 99 2.13 10.81 -16.36
CA ARG A 99 1.72 11.64 -17.52
C ARG A 99 2.73 11.66 -18.65
N MET A 100 3.99 11.44 -18.34
CA MET A 100 5.05 11.36 -19.35
C MET A 100 4.96 10.09 -20.21
N LEU A 101 4.12 9.12 -19.81
CA LEU A 101 4.05 7.77 -20.34
C LEU A 101 2.72 7.46 -21.02
N LEU A 102 1.89 8.49 -21.28
CA LEU A 102 0.51 8.35 -21.74
C LEU A 102 0.32 7.49 -23.00
N ASP A 103 1.28 7.48 -23.91
CA ASP A 103 1.11 6.91 -25.24
C ASP A 103 2.18 5.89 -25.61
N ARG A 104 2.92 5.35 -24.63
CA ARG A 104 4.02 4.43 -24.90
C ARG A 104 4.00 3.23 -23.96
N GLN A 105 4.13 2.04 -24.52
CA GLN A 105 4.48 0.87 -23.74
C GLN A 105 5.87 1.04 -23.18
N GLN A 106 6.01 0.85 -21.86
CA GLN A 106 7.27 0.95 -21.15
C GLN A 106 7.59 -0.39 -20.47
N PRO A 107 8.85 -0.73 -20.25
CA PRO A 107 9.22 -1.81 -19.36
C PRO A 107 8.82 -1.41 -17.93
N THR A 108 7.91 -2.18 -17.36
CA THR A 108 7.39 -2.02 -16.00
C THR A 108 7.50 -3.33 -15.26
N ILE A 109 7.42 -3.30 -13.93
CA ILE A 109 7.42 -4.53 -13.11
C ILE A 109 6.33 -5.50 -13.58
N PRO A 110 5.04 -5.10 -13.76
CA PRO A 110 4.03 -6.01 -14.32
C PRO A 110 4.40 -6.57 -15.70
N SER A 111 5.07 -5.77 -16.56
CA SER A 111 5.50 -6.27 -17.88
C SER A 111 6.57 -7.36 -17.81
N TYR A 112 7.45 -7.31 -16.80
CA TYR A 112 8.42 -8.37 -16.53
C TYR A 112 7.75 -9.64 -16.03
N TYR A 113 6.86 -9.54 -15.03
CA TYR A 113 6.12 -10.70 -14.54
C TYR A 113 5.31 -11.36 -15.67
N LYS A 114 4.63 -10.55 -16.48
CA LYS A 114 3.92 -11.07 -17.66
C LYS A 114 4.85 -11.83 -18.61
N SER A 115 6.08 -11.32 -18.85
CA SER A 115 7.04 -12.02 -19.70
C SER A 115 7.51 -13.37 -19.13
N TRP A 116 7.35 -13.56 -17.83
CA TRP A 116 7.65 -14.80 -17.12
C TRP A 116 6.45 -15.75 -16.99
N GLY A 117 5.32 -15.40 -17.62
CA GLY A 117 4.12 -16.24 -17.63
C GLY A 117 3.20 -16.05 -16.43
N TYR A 118 3.26 -14.89 -15.79
CA TYR A 118 2.29 -14.48 -14.77
C TYR A 118 1.05 -13.86 -15.44
N THR A 119 -0.11 -14.08 -14.85
CA THR A 119 -1.26 -13.19 -15.00
C THR A 119 -1.01 -11.91 -14.22
N THR A 120 -1.45 -10.77 -14.73
CA THR A 120 -1.14 -9.48 -14.09
C THR A 120 -2.42 -8.69 -13.81
N ALA A 121 -2.59 -8.21 -12.56
CA ALA A 121 -3.75 -7.46 -12.12
C ALA A 121 -3.38 -6.14 -11.44
N TYR A 122 -4.25 -5.15 -11.60
CA TYR A 122 -4.23 -3.89 -10.89
C TYR A 122 -5.55 -3.67 -10.18
N VAL A 123 -5.52 -3.28 -8.90
CA VAL A 123 -6.72 -3.02 -8.08
C VAL A 123 -6.63 -1.63 -7.46
N HIS A 124 -7.68 -0.82 -7.64
CA HIS A 124 -7.78 0.50 -7.02
C HIS A 124 -9.25 0.84 -6.74
N PRO A 125 -9.66 0.94 -5.46
CA PRO A 125 -11.06 1.09 -5.06
C PRO A 125 -11.56 2.54 -5.22
N PHE A 126 -11.27 3.16 -6.36
CA PHE A 126 -11.67 4.53 -6.68
C PHE A 126 -11.85 4.71 -8.19
N GLN A 127 -12.24 5.92 -8.60
CA GLN A 127 -12.54 6.26 -9.99
C GLN A 127 -11.36 5.96 -10.93
N SER A 128 -11.63 5.22 -11.98
CA SER A 128 -10.65 4.84 -12.99
C SER A 128 -10.01 6.03 -13.73
N SER A 129 -10.67 7.20 -13.70
CA SER A 129 -10.18 8.47 -14.24
C SER A 129 -9.21 9.21 -13.31
N PHE A 130 -9.21 8.88 -12.01
CA PHE A 130 -8.35 9.53 -11.02
C PHE A 130 -6.87 9.30 -11.36
N TYR A 131 -6.10 10.37 -11.44
CA TYR A 131 -4.75 10.39 -12.01
C TYR A 131 -4.66 9.79 -13.44
N SER A 132 -5.80 9.64 -14.14
CA SER A 132 -5.87 9.00 -15.47
C SER A 132 -5.37 7.54 -15.48
N ARG A 133 -5.47 6.82 -14.35
CA ARG A 133 -4.91 5.46 -14.18
C ARG A 133 -5.34 4.49 -15.27
N LYS A 134 -6.64 4.38 -15.55
CA LYS A 134 -7.12 3.45 -16.59
C LYS A 134 -6.45 3.67 -17.95
N ARG A 135 -6.31 4.94 -18.35
CA ARG A 135 -5.67 5.30 -19.62
C ARG A 135 -4.17 5.01 -19.63
N ILE A 136 -3.47 5.36 -18.54
CA ILE A 136 -2.01 5.23 -18.46
C ILE A 136 -1.62 3.78 -18.25
N TYR A 137 -2.29 3.08 -17.32
CA TYR A 137 -1.92 1.73 -16.90
C TYR A 137 -2.31 0.65 -17.91
N SER A 138 -3.19 0.96 -18.87
CA SER A 138 -3.38 0.10 -20.07
C SER A 138 -2.07 -0.12 -20.84
N ASN A 139 -1.09 0.79 -20.72
CA ASN A 139 0.23 0.66 -21.32
C ASN A 139 1.23 -0.15 -20.46
N PHE A 140 0.89 -0.48 -19.21
CA PHE A 140 1.78 -1.19 -18.28
C PHE A 140 1.64 -2.71 -18.35
N ARG A 141 0.72 -3.18 -19.23
CA ARG A 141 0.50 -4.60 -19.53
C ARG A 141 -0.17 -5.39 -18.41
N PHE A 142 -1.01 -4.74 -17.61
CA PHE A 142 -1.96 -5.45 -16.77
C PHE A 142 -3.00 -6.18 -17.64
N ASP A 143 -3.30 -7.43 -17.32
CA ASP A 143 -4.36 -8.22 -17.97
C ASP A 143 -5.74 -7.78 -17.46
N THR A 144 -5.82 -7.46 -16.17
CA THR A 144 -7.05 -7.04 -15.50
C THR A 144 -6.79 -5.76 -14.71
N MET A 145 -7.72 -4.83 -14.78
CA MET A 145 -7.74 -3.63 -13.95
C MET A 145 -9.11 -3.51 -13.30
N ILE A 146 -9.15 -3.48 -11.97
CA ILE A 146 -10.35 -3.40 -11.15
C ILE A 146 -10.38 -2.03 -10.48
N PHE A 147 -11.42 -1.25 -10.76
CA PHE A 147 -11.71 0.04 -10.15
C PHE A 147 -12.99 -0.04 -9.33
N GLU A 148 -13.49 1.06 -8.77
CA GLU A 148 -14.60 1.11 -7.81
C GLU A 148 -15.86 0.35 -8.27
N ASP A 149 -16.18 0.36 -9.57
CA ASP A 149 -17.37 -0.30 -10.15
C ASP A 149 -17.10 -1.75 -10.61
N ASP A 150 -15.86 -2.22 -10.55
CA ASP A 150 -15.44 -3.50 -11.14
C ASP A 150 -15.24 -4.61 -10.10
N PHE A 151 -15.44 -4.33 -8.79
CA PHE A 151 -15.25 -5.31 -7.72
C PHE A 151 -16.23 -6.48 -7.85
N THR A 152 -15.74 -7.69 -7.63
CA THR A 152 -16.53 -8.93 -7.73
C THR A 152 -16.90 -9.53 -6.36
N VAL A 153 -16.40 -8.95 -5.30
CA VAL A 153 -16.73 -9.26 -3.90
C VAL A 153 -17.75 -8.25 -3.35
N PRO A 154 -18.44 -8.54 -2.23
CA PRO A 154 -19.34 -7.58 -1.60
C PRO A 154 -18.60 -6.28 -1.23
N VAL A 155 -19.15 -5.14 -1.62
CA VAL A 155 -18.53 -3.83 -1.37
C VAL A 155 -19.14 -3.18 -0.14
N THR A 156 -18.27 -2.82 0.80
CA THR A 156 -18.56 -1.98 1.97
C THR A 156 -17.71 -0.72 1.93
N THR A 157 -18.05 0.28 2.73
CA THR A 157 -17.29 1.52 2.85
C THR A 157 -16.88 1.75 4.30
N TYR A 158 -15.73 2.39 4.47
CA TYR A 158 -15.28 2.99 5.72
C TYR A 158 -15.12 4.50 5.49
N GLY A 159 -15.95 5.30 6.14
CA GLY A 159 -16.08 6.71 5.79
C GLY A 159 -16.58 6.91 4.35
N GLU A 160 -15.92 7.78 3.60
CA GLU A 160 -16.29 8.12 2.21
C GLU A 160 -15.79 7.12 1.16
N TYR A 161 -14.89 6.19 1.53
CA TYR A 161 -14.20 5.32 0.58
C TYR A 161 -14.56 3.84 0.77
N ILE A 162 -14.31 3.07 -0.26
CA ILE A 162 -14.39 1.61 -0.19
C ILE A 162 -13.39 1.13 0.87
N ASP A 163 -13.86 0.25 1.74
CA ASP A 163 -13.11 -0.37 2.84
C ASP A 163 -11.90 -1.16 2.31
N ASP A 164 -10.75 -1.04 2.96
CA ASP A 164 -9.55 -1.79 2.60
C ASP A 164 -9.75 -3.30 2.70
N ASN A 165 -10.65 -3.79 3.58
CA ASN A 165 -11.02 -5.20 3.64
C ASN A 165 -11.63 -5.70 2.32
N VAL A 166 -12.39 -4.87 1.61
CA VAL A 166 -12.91 -5.21 0.28
C VAL A 166 -11.78 -5.42 -0.72
N VAL A 167 -10.71 -4.62 -0.61
CA VAL A 167 -9.51 -4.80 -1.46
C VAL A 167 -8.81 -6.10 -1.11
N TYR A 168 -8.70 -6.44 0.16
CA TYR A 168 -8.08 -7.70 0.62
C TYR A 168 -8.91 -8.91 0.17
N ASP A 169 -10.22 -8.90 0.33
CA ASP A 169 -11.13 -9.93 -0.18
C ASP A 169 -11.01 -10.11 -1.70
N GLN A 170 -10.88 -9.00 -2.44
CA GLN A 170 -10.71 -9.04 -3.89
C GLN A 170 -9.35 -9.66 -4.28
N ILE A 171 -8.29 -9.39 -3.53
CA ILE A 171 -6.97 -10.00 -3.72
C ILE A 171 -7.07 -11.52 -3.51
N GLU A 172 -7.66 -11.97 -2.39
CA GLU A 172 -7.87 -13.38 -2.10
C GLU A 172 -8.69 -14.08 -3.19
N SER A 173 -9.78 -13.44 -3.65
CA SER A 173 -10.61 -13.95 -4.74
C SER A 173 -9.84 -14.11 -6.05
N LEU A 174 -8.95 -13.17 -6.38
CA LEU A 174 -8.12 -13.24 -7.58
C LEU A 174 -7.07 -14.34 -7.48
N ILE A 175 -6.44 -14.52 -6.32
CA ILE A 175 -5.52 -15.63 -6.06
C ILE A 175 -6.24 -16.96 -6.24
N ALA A 176 -7.40 -17.14 -5.59
CA ALA A 176 -8.17 -18.38 -5.62
C ALA A 176 -8.71 -18.75 -7.02
N SER A 177 -8.97 -17.74 -7.87
CA SER A 177 -9.51 -17.95 -9.22
C SER A 177 -8.43 -18.06 -10.31
N SER A 178 -7.19 -17.75 -10.02
CA SER A 178 -6.11 -17.77 -11.00
C SER A 178 -5.62 -19.21 -11.25
N SER A 179 -5.46 -19.60 -12.51
CA SER A 179 -4.84 -20.86 -12.90
C SER A 179 -3.32 -20.75 -13.12
N GLU A 180 -2.83 -19.53 -13.22
CA GLU A 180 -1.43 -19.20 -13.41
C GLU A 180 -0.94 -18.34 -12.24
N PRO A 181 0.36 -18.29 -11.95
CA PRO A 181 0.87 -17.41 -10.91
C PRO A 181 0.46 -15.96 -11.19
N LEU A 182 0.01 -15.28 -10.14
CA LEU A 182 -0.52 -13.91 -10.21
C LEU A 182 0.52 -12.90 -9.75
N TYR A 183 0.78 -11.86 -10.55
CA TYR A 183 1.34 -10.60 -10.09
C TYR A 183 0.22 -9.58 -9.93
N LEU A 184 0.05 -9.02 -8.75
CA LEU A 184 -0.98 -8.04 -8.48
C LEU A 184 -0.38 -6.81 -7.77
N HIS A 185 -0.72 -5.62 -8.26
CA HIS A 185 -0.48 -4.36 -7.57
C HIS A 185 -1.80 -3.74 -7.16
N ALA A 186 -1.97 -3.51 -5.87
CA ALA A 186 -3.14 -2.82 -5.31
C ALA A 186 -2.72 -1.49 -4.71
N THR A 187 -3.48 -0.43 -5.00
CA THR A 187 -3.38 0.87 -4.34
C THR A 187 -4.71 1.13 -3.64
N THR A 188 -4.73 1.15 -2.31
CA THR A 188 -5.96 1.32 -1.54
C THR A 188 -6.44 2.79 -1.51
N MET A 189 -7.54 3.11 -0.82
CA MET A 189 -8.10 4.46 -0.78
C MET A 189 -8.72 4.84 0.57
N GLN A 190 -9.04 3.89 1.45
CA GLN A 190 -9.77 4.10 2.70
C GLN A 190 -9.16 5.21 3.56
N ASN A 191 -7.83 5.26 3.64
CA ASN A 191 -7.12 6.19 4.52
C ASN A 191 -6.89 7.57 3.91
N HIS A 192 -7.47 7.86 2.73
CA HIS A 192 -7.40 9.19 2.12
C HIS A 192 -8.25 10.20 2.90
N GLN A 193 -7.80 11.45 2.95
CA GLN A 193 -8.57 12.56 3.53
C GLN A 193 -9.92 12.76 2.78
N PRO A 194 -10.95 13.39 3.38
CA PRO A 194 -10.97 14.07 4.68
C PRO A 194 -11.07 13.10 5.86
N TYR A 195 -10.66 13.56 7.06
CA TYR A 195 -10.78 12.79 8.29
C TYR A 195 -11.84 13.36 9.25
N SER A 196 -12.66 14.31 8.75
CA SER A 196 -13.73 14.94 9.50
C SER A 196 -15.03 14.13 9.58
N ASP A 197 -15.06 12.96 8.93
CA ASP A 197 -16.20 12.04 8.85
C ASP A 197 -16.18 10.92 9.90
N GLY A 198 -15.22 10.94 10.83
CA GLY A 198 -15.11 9.97 11.92
C GLY A 198 -15.93 10.35 13.15
N ASP A 199 -15.83 9.50 14.19
CA ASP A 199 -16.57 9.64 15.44
C ASP A 199 -16.03 10.73 16.39
N SER A 200 -14.83 11.25 16.11
CA SER A 200 -14.15 12.28 16.90
C SER A 200 -14.17 13.64 16.20
N ASP A 201 -14.19 14.73 16.99
CA ASP A 201 -13.92 16.07 16.49
C ASP A 201 -12.42 16.29 16.15
N ASP A 202 -11.56 15.33 16.49
CA ASP A 202 -10.13 15.35 16.22
C ASP A 202 -9.81 14.49 14.98
N GLU A 203 -9.43 15.14 13.89
CA GLU A 203 -9.07 14.49 12.62
C GLU A 203 -7.92 13.49 12.75
N PHE A 204 -6.99 13.70 13.70
CA PHE A 204 -5.88 12.77 13.91
C PHE A 204 -6.35 11.46 14.54
N LEU A 205 -7.28 11.51 15.51
CA LEU A 205 -7.87 10.30 16.10
C LEU A 205 -8.72 9.54 15.06
N ASN A 206 -9.45 10.25 14.20
CA ASN A 206 -10.20 9.63 13.12
C ASN A 206 -9.27 8.94 12.12
N TYR A 207 -8.15 9.60 11.77
CA TYR A 207 -7.11 8.99 10.95
C TYR A 207 -6.54 7.71 11.59
N LEU A 208 -6.17 7.76 12.88
CA LEU A 208 -5.64 6.60 13.58
C LEU A 208 -6.64 5.42 13.61
N SER A 209 -7.94 5.71 13.74
CA SER A 209 -8.99 4.68 13.67
C SER A 209 -9.06 4.01 12.29
N ARG A 210 -8.85 4.75 11.20
CA ARG A 210 -8.78 4.18 9.85
C ARG A 210 -7.54 3.29 9.68
N ILE A 211 -6.38 3.75 10.20
CA ILE A 211 -5.13 2.97 10.19
C ILE A 211 -5.30 1.66 10.94
N GLN A 212 -5.91 1.70 12.12
CA GLN A 212 -6.20 0.50 12.90
C GLN A 212 -7.04 -0.49 12.09
N HIS A 213 -8.16 -0.03 11.52
CA HIS A 213 -9.05 -0.89 10.73
C HIS A 213 -8.33 -1.53 9.53
N SER A 214 -7.58 -0.73 8.78
CA SER A 214 -6.78 -1.21 7.64
C SER A 214 -5.70 -2.23 8.06
N ALA A 215 -5.03 -1.98 9.19
CA ALA A 215 -3.99 -2.86 9.72
C ALA A 215 -4.54 -4.19 10.26
N ASP A 216 -5.69 -4.14 10.93
CA ASP A 216 -6.38 -5.34 11.42
C ASP A 216 -6.80 -6.25 10.25
N GLY A 217 -7.37 -5.66 9.19
CA GLY A 217 -7.72 -6.39 7.96
C GLY A 217 -6.51 -6.97 7.23
N LEU A 218 -5.39 -6.24 7.17
CA LEU A 218 -4.14 -6.78 6.62
C LEU A 218 -3.70 -8.03 7.38
N ALA A 219 -3.70 -7.98 8.72
CA ALA A 219 -3.30 -9.12 9.53
C ALA A 219 -4.22 -10.34 9.31
N GLU A 220 -5.54 -10.11 9.17
CA GLU A 220 -6.52 -11.16 8.89
C GLU A 220 -6.29 -11.78 7.50
N MET A 221 -6.09 -10.98 6.46
CA MET A 221 -5.76 -11.47 5.12
C MET A 221 -4.48 -12.34 5.13
N LEU A 222 -3.42 -11.92 5.83
CA LEU A 222 -2.19 -12.70 5.91
C LEU A 222 -2.40 -14.03 6.66
N GLU A 223 -3.26 -14.07 7.68
CA GLU A 223 -3.66 -15.32 8.35
C GLU A 223 -4.39 -16.26 7.37
N HIS A 224 -5.39 -15.76 6.62
CA HIS A 224 -6.10 -16.55 5.61
C HIS A 224 -5.13 -17.10 4.55
N LEU A 225 -4.23 -16.26 4.04
CA LEU A 225 -3.23 -16.70 3.07
C LEU A 225 -2.22 -17.71 3.64
N SER A 226 -1.94 -17.67 4.96
CA SER A 226 -1.09 -18.65 5.62
C SER A 226 -1.72 -20.05 5.68
N GLU A 227 -3.04 -20.12 5.70
CA GLU A 227 -3.81 -21.37 5.68
C GLU A 227 -4.02 -21.90 4.25
N ALA A 228 -3.83 -21.05 3.24
CA ALA A 228 -3.94 -21.44 1.84
C ALA A 228 -2.73 -22.27 1.39
N ASN A 229 -2.97 -23.21 0.45
CA ASN A 229 -1.90 -24.03 -0.13
C ASN A 229 -1.23 -23.38 -1.37
N GLU A 230 -1.54 -22.11 -1.64
CA GLU A 230 -1.03 -21.38 -2.80
C GLU A 230 0.20 -20.55 -2.40
N PRO A 231 1.40 -20.88 -2.90
CA PRO A 231 2.60 -20.09 -2.59
C PRO A 231 2.40 -18.63 -2.94
N THR A 232 2.53 -17.76 -1.95
CA THR A 232 2.23 -16.33 -2.10
C THR A 232 3.26 -15.48 -1.36
N ILE A 233 3.69 -14.40 -1.99
CA ILE A 233 4.53 -13.36 -1.41
C ILE A 233 3.69 -12.09 -1.37
N VAL A 234 3.62 -11.42 -0.22
CA VAL A 234 2.95 -10.12 -0.05
C VAL A 234 3.97 -9.09 0.37
N LEU A 235 4.03 -7.99 -0.37
CA LEU A 235 4.71 -6.76 0.03
C LEU A 235 3.66 -5.72 0.37
N PHE A 236 3.58 -5.31 1.63
CA PHE A 236 2.75 -4.21 2.10
C PHE A 236 3.61 -2.99 2.39
N ILE A 237 3.18 -1.81 1.92
CA ILE A 237 3.80 -0.53 2.20
C ILE A 237 2.75 0.57 2.40
N GLY A 238 3.09 1.63 3.16
CA GLY A 238 2.40 2.91 3.07
C GLY A 238 2.99 3.75 1.92
N ASP A 239 2.16 4.53 1.24
CA ASP A 239 2.63 5.37 0.13
C ASP A 239 3.26 6.69 0.60
N HIS A 240 2.73 7.28 1.66
CA HIS A 240 3.22 8.51 2.32
C HIS A 240 2.49 8.78 3.63
N PHE A 241 3.01 9.70 4.44
CA PHE A 241 2.27 10.25 5.58
C PHE A 241 1.03 11.04 5.11
N PRO A 242 -0.07 11.07 5.91
CA PRO A 242 -1.34 11.70 5.54
C PRO A 242 -1.24 13.22 5.43
N SER A 243 -2.24 13.84 4.79
CA SER A 243 -2.42 15.30 4.77
C SER A 243 -3.26 15.75 5.97
N LEU A 244 -2.63 15.83 7.14
CA LEU A 244 -3.21 16.37 8.39
C LEU A 244 -2.72 17.79 8.62
N ARG A 245 -3.04 18.66 7.65
CA ARG A 245 -2.62 20.07 7.60
C ARG A 245 -3.79 20.96 7.96
N GLY A 246 -3.53 21.95 8.78
CA GLY A 246 -4.48 22.97 9.20
C GLY A 246 -3.84 23.79 10.30
N ASP A 247 -4.46 24.86 10.74
CA ASP A 247 -3.91 25.71 11.81
C ASP A 247 -3.71 24.91 13.12
N ASN A 248 -4.58 23.92 13.37
CA ASN A 248 -4.49 23.00 14.50
C ASN A 248 -4.04 21.59 14.07
N GLY A 249 -3.54 21.42 12.85
CA GLY A 249 -3.11 20.12 12.34
C GLY A 249 -1.95 19.52 13.15
N ILE A 250 -1.88 18.19 13.19
CA ILE A 250 -0.92 17.48 14.03
C ILE A 250 0.54 17.86 13.73
N TYR A 251 0.89 18.14 12.48
CA TYR A 251 2.26 18.53 12.13
C TYR A 251 2.66 19.89 12.74
N ASN A 252 1.72 20.83 12.85
CA ASN A 252 1.96 22.10 13.52
C ASN A 252 2.14 21.91 15.03
N GLN A 253 1.34 21.05 15.64
CA GLN A 253 1.46 20.72 17.07
C GLN A 253 2.78 20.03 17.37
N LEU A 254 3.26 19.16 16.48
CA LEU A 254 4.58 18.50 16.56
C LEU A 254 5.74 19.42 16.17
N ASN A 255 5.49 20.67 15.83
CA ASN A 255 6.50 21.63 15.36
C ASN A 255 7.31 21.11 14.14
N ILE A 256 6.66 20.37 13.25
CA ILE A 256 7.29 19.89 12.02
C ILE A 256 7.41 21.04 11.01
N THR A 257 8.62 21.24 10.54
CA THR A 257 9.00 22.28 9.56
C THR A 257 9.75 21.66 8.39
N SER A 258 10.06 22.45 7.37
CA SER A 258 10.91 21.99 6.26
C SER A 258 12.34 21.59 6.67
N GLU A 259 12.78 21.94 7.88
CA GLU A 259 14.11 21.64 8.38
C GLU A 259 14.19 20.30 9.13
N ASN A 260 13.05 19.80 9.67
CA ASN A 260 12.96 18.58 10.46
C ASN A 260 11.92 17.56 9.95
N CYS A 261 11.43 17.71 8.71
CA CYS A 261 10.40 16.84 8.16
C CYS A 261 10.93 15.52 7.57
N SER A 262 12.20 15.15 7.81
CA SER A 262 12.80 13.94 7.22
C SER A 262 12.04 12.67 7.53
N ASP A 263 11.50 12.56 8.75
CA ASP A 263 10.80 11.36 9.21
C ASP A 263 9.46 11.15 8.48
N LEU A 264 8.88 12.22 7.91
CA LEU A 264 7.68 12.12 7.07
C LEU A 264 7.91 11.45 5.71
N TYR A 265 9.16 11.21 5.34
CA TYR A 265 9.53 10.49 4.12
C TYR A 265 9.93 9.04 4.38
N GLU A 266 10.02 8.63 5.65
CA GLU A 266 10.34 7.25 6.02
C GLU A 266 9.04 6.46 6.21
N GLN A 267 8.91 5.35 5.51
CA GLN A 267 7.79 4.43 5.60
C GLN A 267 8.25 3.04 6.00
N HIS A 268 7.33 2.26 6.56
CA HIS A 268 7.54 0.86 6.89
C HIS A 268 7.08 -0.03 5.74
N TYR A 269 7.73 -1.18 5.60
CA TYR A 269 7.25 -2.26 4.77
C TYR A 269 7.13 -3.56 5.57
N ILE A 270 6.21 -4.40 5.17
CA ILE A 270 6.12 -5.80 5.60
C ILE A 270 6.27 -6.66 4.36
N LEU A 271 7.20 -7.60 4.40
CA LEU A 271 7.38 -8.64 3.40
C LEU A 271 7.02 -9.98 4.04
N TRP A 272 5.94 -10.57 3.57
CA TRP A 272 5.40 -11.83 4.06
C TRP A 272 5.41 -12.89 2.96
N ASN A 273 5.53 -14.17 3.35
CA ASN A 273 5.30 -15.32 2.48
C ASN A 273 4.83 -16.52 3.31
N ASN A 274 4.06 -17.41 2.69
CA ASN A 274 3.71 -18.72 3.22
C ASN A 274 4.61 -19.84 2.68
#